data_a5219e9bb956773cf82e6f1cfab7af82
#
_entry.id   a5219e9bb956773cf82e6f1cfab7af82
#
_cell.length_a   1.000
_cell.length_b   1.000
_cell.length_c   1.000
_cell.angle_alpha   90.00
_cell.angle_beta   90.00
_cell.angle_gamma   90.00
#
_symmetry.space_group_name_H-M   'P 1'
#
loop_
_entity.id
_entity.type
_entity.pdbx_description
1 polymer ?
#
loop_
_entity_poly.entity_id
_entity_poly.type
_entity_poly.pdbx_seq_one_letter_code
_entity_poly.pdbx_strand_id
1 'polypeptide(L)'
;MGAVDEMRNPVLLCGAYFRLNTYRHRLFETGGWDLPQPEHPAHTRRQTKMGRRRKPDEMGYYVGNFIGVDDAKEDLGVPWMSREGIRECIPPAYAEYVGKVFLEQLD
;
A
#
# COMPACT_ATOMS: atom_id res chain seq x y z
N MET A 1 -16.00 -8.20 -5.93
CA MET A 1 -15.16 -7.35 -6.73
C MET A 1 -14.65 -8.02 -7.96
N GLY A 2 -15.14 -7.63 -9.11
CA GLY A 2 -14.75 -8.24 -10.36
C GLY A 2 -13.37 -7.86 -10.87
N ALA A 3 -12.80 -6.75 -10.37
CA ALA A 3 -11.55 -6.21 -10.92
C ALA A 3 -10.36 -7.16 -10.80
N VAL A 4 -10.28 -7.92 -9.69
CA VAL A 4 -9.17 -8.85 -9.47
C VAL A 4 -9.19 -9.98 -10.49
N ASP A 5 -10.37 -10.51 -10.78
CA ASP A 5 -10.53 -11.62 -11.73
C ASP A 5 -10.26 -11.19 -13.17
N GLU A 6 -10.38 -9.89 -13.45
CA GLU A 6 -10.16 -9.35 -14.79
C GLU A 6 -8.71 -8.98 -15.05
N MET A 7 -7.89 -8.89 -14.03
CA MET A 7 -6.50 -8.54 -14.17
C MET A 7 -5.65 -9.67 -14.72
N ARG A 8 -4.73 -9.33 -15.61
CA ARG A 8 -3.74 -10.26 -16.16
C ARG A 8 -2.43 -10.12 -15.40
N ASN A 9 -1.99 -11.22 -14.79
CA ASN A 9 -0.72 -11.26 -14.06
C ASN A 9 -0.56 -10.08 -13.08
N PRO A 10 -1.56 -9.84 -12.21
CA PRO A 10 -1.45 -8.72 -11.29
C PRO A 10 -0.29 -8.91 -10.32
N VAL A 11 0.35 -7.78 -9.98
CA VAL A 11 1.44 -7.76 -9.00
C VAL A 11 0.89 -7.22 -7.71
N LEU A 12 1.14 -7.94 -6.62
CA LEU A 12 0.73 -7.52 -5.28
C LEU A 12 1.83 -6.68 -4.66
N LEU A 13 1.49 -5.45 -4.26
CA LEU A 13 2.39 -4.63 -3.46
C LEU A 13 1.86 -4.50 -2.04
N CYS A 14 2.76 -4.52 -1.09
CA CYS A 14 2.49 -4.50 0.33
C CYS A 14 3.39 -3.44 0.99
N GLY A 15 2.86 -2.72 1.97
CA GLY A 15 3.63 -1.73 2.70
C GLY A 15 4.90 -2.29 3.33
N ALA A 16 4.91 -3.57 3.67
CA ALA A 16 6.10 -4.21 4.23
C ALA A 16 7.29 -4.19 3.28
N TYR A 17 7.08 -4.16 1.96
CA TYR A 17 8.17 -4.06 0.98
C TYR A 17 8.93 -2.72 1.10
N PHE A 18 8.23 -1.70 1.56
CA PHE A 18 8.74 -0.32 1.60
C PHE A 18 8.94 0.18 3.03
N ARG A 19 8.91 -0.73 4.00
CA ARG A 19 9.08 -0.43 5.43
C ARG A 19 8.06 0.57 5.97
N LEU A 20 6.86 0.54 5.41
CA LEU A 20 5.76 1.35 5.93
C LEU A 20 5.16 0.68 7.16
N ASN A 21 4.49 1.47 7.98
CA ASN A 21 3.79 0.95 9.17
C ASN A 21 2.35 0.55 8.85
N THR A 22 2.12 0.05 7.65
CA THR A 22 0.84 -0.48 7.20
C THR A 22 1.10 -1.51 6.11
N TYR A 23 0.30 -2.56 6.06
CA TYR A 23 0.45 -3.58 5.01
C TYR A 23 -0.22 -3.15 3.71
N ARG A 24 -1.40 -2.67 3.75
CA ARG A 24 -2.16 -2.07 2.64
C ARG A 24 -1.88 -2.69 1.28
N HIS A 25 -2.33 -3.93 1.10
CA HIS A 25 -2.15 -4.67 -0.15
C HIS A 25 -2.88 -3.99 -1.31
N ARG A 26 -2.20 -3.84 -2.44
CA ARG A 26 -2.77 -3.30 -3.67
C ARG A 26 -2.25 -4.09 -4.86
N LEU A 27 -3.11 -4.32 -5.83
CA LEU A 27 -2.78 -5.05 -7.04
C LEU A 27 -2.52 -4.07 -8.19
N PHE A 28 -1.48 -4.37 -8.96
CA PHE A 28 -1.10 -3.56 -10.12
C PHE A 28 -1.04 -4.43 -11.35
N GLU A 29 -1.58 -3.91 -12.45
CA GLU A 29 -1.51 -4.54 -13.76
C GLU A 29 -0.79 -3.60 -14.72
N THR A 30 0.10 -4.13 -15.54
CA THR A 30 0.84 -3.33 -16.52
C THR A 30 0.48 -3.75 -17.93
N GLY A 31 0.51 -2.79 -18.87
CA GLY A 31 0.27 -3.05 -20.27
C GLY A 31 1.53 -2.83 -21.09
N GLY A 32 2.02 -3.89 -21.74
CA GLY A 32 3.14 -3.79 -22.64
C GLY A 32 4.53 -3.79 -22.01
N TRP A 33 4.63 -4.03 -20.70
CA TRP A 33 5.90 -4.13 -20.00
C TRP A 33 5.72 -4.97 -18.73
N ASP A 34 6.83 -5.45 -18.18
CA ASP A 34 6.80 -6.37 -17.06
C ASP A 34 7.14 -5.70 -15.73
N LEU A 35 6.27 -5.89 -14.75
CA LEU A 35 6.52 -5.49 -13.37
C LEU A 35 6.78 -6.75 -12.56
N PRO A 36 8.03 -6.98 -12.09
CA PRO A 36 8.31 -8.17 -11.30
C PRO A 36 7.56 -8.17 -9.98
N GLN A 37 7.10 -9.35 -9.55
CA GLN A 37 6.49 -9.51 -8.24
C GLN A 37 7.61 -9.53 -7.19
N PRO A 38 7.64 -8.56 -6.26
CA PRO A 38 8.62 -8.62 -5.18
C PRO A 38 8.33 -9.81 -4.27
N GLU A 39 9.36 -10.35 -3.64
CA GLU A 39 9.20 -11.39 -2.64
C GLU A 39 8.46 -10.81 -1.44
N HIS A 40 7.35 -11.42 -1.07
CA HIS A 40 6.51 -10.91 0.00
C HIS A 40 7.09 -11.28 1.36
N PRO A 41 7.51 -10.28 2.18
CA PRO A 41 7.99 -10.59 3.53
C PRO A 41 6.86 -11.11 4.39
N ALA A 42 7.19 -11.92 5.39
CA ALA A 42 6.20 -12.38 6.34
C ALA A 42 5.64 -11.20 7.14
N HIS A 43 4.34 -11.23 7.42
CA HIS A 43 3.73 -10.24 8.29
C HIS A 43 4.04 -10.62 9.74
N THR A 44 4.98 -9.92 10.34
CA THR A 44 5.45 -10.20 11.70
C THR A 44 4.78 -9.33 12.75
N ARG A 45 4.18 -8.21 12.33
CA ARG A 45 3.51 -7.28 13.24
C ARG A 45 2.00 -7.39 13.06
N ARG A 46 1.29 -7.31 14.18
CA ARG A 46 -0.17 -7.38 14.20
C ARG A 46 -0.75 -6.07 13.66
N GLN A 47 -1.83 -6.15 12.91
CA GLN A 47 -2.59 -4.97 12.52
C GLN A 47 -3.43 -4.46 13.69
N THR A 48 -3.60 -3.13 13.77
CA THR A 48 -4.48 -2.54 14.77
C THR A 48 -5.92 -2.95 14.50
N LYS A 49 -6.71 -3.00 15.57
CA LYS A 49 -8.15 -3.23 15.47
C LYS A 49 -8.86 -1.92 15.12
N MET A 50 -9.98 -2.04 14.42
CA MET A 50 -10.83 -0.89 14.12
C MET A 50 -11.30 -0.22 15.42
N GLY A 51 -11.45 1.09 15.35
CA GLY A 51 -12.01 1.87 16.46
C GLY A 51 -10.99 2.39 17.45
N ARG A 52 -9.70 2.20 17.21
CA ARG A 52 -8.66 2.78 18.07
C ARG A 52 -7.40 3.10 17.27
N ARG A 53 -6.56 3.96 17.81
CA ARG A 53 -5.26 4.25 17.23
C ARG A 53 -4.34 3.03 17.35
N ARG A 54 -3.45 2.86 16.37
CA ARG A 54 -2.48 1.78 16.43
C ARG A 54 -1.50 2.00 17.59
N LYS A 55 -1.05 0.90 18.17
CA LYS A 55 0.05 0.92 19.13
C LYS A 55 1.37 0.98 18.37
N PRO A 56 2.48 1.43 19.02
CA PRO A 56 3.77 1.55 18.33
C PRO A 56 4.27 0.28 17.67
N ASP A 57 3.89 -0.90 18.20
CA ASP A 57 4.31 -2.20 17.66
C ASP A 57 3.31 -2.78 16.67
N GLU A 58 2.24 -2.06 16.36
CA GLU A 58 1.20 -2.53 15.43
C GLU A 58 1.34 -1.87 14.07
N MET A 59 0.83 -2.56 13.06
CA MET A 59 0.66 -1.98 11.72
C MET A 59 -0.70 -1.30 11.66
N GLY A 60 -0.75 -0.11 11.05
CA GLY A 60 -1.99 0.63 10.89
C GLY A 60 -2.92 -0.01 9.86
N TYR A 61 -4.22 0.14 10.09
CA TYR A 61 -5.26 -0.36 9.18
C TYR A 61 -6.24 0.78 8.92
N TYR A 62 -6.04 1.49 7.82
CA TYR A 62 -6.66 2.78 7.55
C TYR A 62 -7.76 2.69 6.49
N VAL A 63 -8.79 1.92 6.82
CA VAL A 63 -9.96 1.73 5.96
C VAL A 63 -11.22 2.08 6.74
N GLY A 64 -12.30 2.40 6.02
CA GLY A 64 -13.59 2.72 6.65
C GLY A 64 -13.49 3.83 7.69
N ASN A 65 -14.04 3.60 8.88
CA ASN A 65 -14.04 4.57 9.97
C ASN A 65 -12.81 4.41 10.86
N PHE A 66 -11.63 4.40 10.26
CA PHE A 66 -10.40 4.27 11.03
C PHE A 66 -10.17 5.47 11.95
N ILE A 67 -9.37 5.24 13.00
CA ILE A 67 -8.97 6.25 13.98
C ILE A 67 -7.49 6.59 13.75
N GLY A 68 -7.13 7.87 13.97
CA GLY A 68 -5.74 8.29 13.88
C GLY A 68 -5.34 8.78 12.49
N VAL A 69 -5.98 9.88 12.05
CA VAL A 69 -5.65 10.48 10.75
C VAL A 69 -4.17 10.89 10.68
N ASP A 70 -3.62 11.43 11.76
CA ASP A 70 -2.21 11.83 11.77
C ASP A 70 -1.27 10.63 11.67
N ASP A 71 -1.60 9.54 12.35
CA ASP A 71 -0.84 8.29 12.23
C ASP A 71 -0.89 7.76 10.80
N ALA A 72 -2.06 7.85 10.17
CA ALA A 72 -2.24 7.39 8.80
C ALA A 72 -1.40 8.20 7.82
N LYS A 73 -1.39 9.51 7.97
CA LYS A 73 -0.59 10.39 7.12
C LYS A 73 0.89 10.02 7.18
N GLU A 74 1.38 9.76 8.38
CA GLU A 74 2.77 9.37 8.57
C GLU A 74 3.04 7.98 8.02
N ASP A 75 2.18 7.01 8.38
CA ASP A 75 2.37 5.61 8.01
C ASP A 75 2.29 5.37 6.50
N LEU A 76 1.50 6.17 5.80
CA LEU A 76 1.34 6.06 4.35
C LEU A 76 2.26 7.02 3.58
N GLY A 77 2.85 7.99 4.25
CA GLY A 77 3.69 9.00 3.61
C GLY A 77 2.88 10.04 2.83
N VAL A 78 1.72 10.44 3.36
CA VAL A 78 0.81 11.36 2.67
C VAL A 78 0.37 12.51 3.60
N PRO A 79 1.30 13.35 4.07
CA PRO A 79 0.98 14.36 5.05
C PRO A 79 -0.05 15.39 4.60
N TRP A 80 -0.33 15.47 3.31
CA TRP A 80 -1.28 16.43 2.72
C TRP A 80 -2.70 15.87 2.60
N MET A 81 -2.93 14.59 2.85
CA MET A 81 -4.22 13.97 2.56
C MET A 81 -5.26 14.15 3.64
N SER A 82 -6.53 14.26 3.21
CA SER A 82 -7.68 14.20 4.10
C SER A 82 -8.00 12.75 4.47
N ARG A 83 -8.90 12.58 5.44
CA ARG A 83 -9.39 11.25 5.82
C ARG A 83 -9.96 10.48 4.62
N GLU A 84 -10.75 11.17 3.81
CA GLU A 84 -11.39 10.55 2.63
C GLU A 84 -10.35 10.11 1.60
N GLY A 85 -9.34 10.93 1.38
CA GLY A 85 -8.25 10.57 0.48
C GLY A 85 -7.45 9.38 1.00
N ILE A 86 -7.22 9.32 2.31
CA ILE A 86 -6.46 8.23 2.93
C ILE A 86 -7.16 6.87 2.74
N ARG A 87 -8.48 6.83 2.87
CA ARG A 87 -9.23 5.56 2.71
C ARG A 87 -8.95 4.90 1.38
N GLU A 88 -8.75 5.67 0.34
CA GLU A 88 -8.63 5.18 -1.04
C GLU A 88 -7.22 5.29 -1.59
N CYS A 89 -6.29 5.86 -0.85
CA CYS A 89 -4.98 6.16 -1.41
C CYS A 89 -4.14 4.91 -1.66
N ILE A 90 -3.30 5.05 -2.68
CA ILE A 90 -2.20 4.13 -2.91
C ILE A 90 -0.96 4.86 -2.37
N PRO A 91 -0.22 4.26 -1.42
CA PRO A 91 0.95 4.94 -0.89
C PRO A 91 1.93 5.36 -1.98
N PRO A 92 2.49 6.58 -1.92
CA PRO A 92 3.42 7.04 -2.94
C PRO A 92 4.60 6.11 -3.19
N ALA A 93 5.05 5.38 -2.17
CA ALA A 93 6.13 4.42 -2.33
C ALA A 93 5.81 3.34 -3.37
N TYR A 94 4.54 2.94 -3.49
CA TYR A 94 4.13 1.94 -4.48
C TYR A 94 4.26 2.50 -5.89
N ALA A 95 3.74 3.71 -6.10
CA ALA A 95 3.83 4.36 -7.42
C ALA A 95 5.29 4.65 -7.80
N GLU A 96 6.09 5.03 -6.83
CA GLU A 96 7.52 5.27 -7.05
C GLU A 96 8.23 4.00 -7.51
N TYR A 97 7.94 2.88 -6.86
CA TYR A 97 8.51 1.59 -7.27
C TYR A 97 8.10 1.22 -8.70
N VAL A 98 6.80 1.30 -8.99
CA VAL A 98 6.27 0.97 -10.31
C VAL A 98 6.90 1.86 -11.38
N GLY A 99 6.97 3.17 -11.12
CA GLY A 99 7.56 4.13 -12.04
C GLY A 99 9.04 3.88 -12.29
N LYS A 100 9.77 3.54 -11.23
CA LYS A 100 11.20 3.25 -11.34
C LYS A 100 11.45 2.03 -12.23
N VAL A 101 10.71 0.96 -12.01
CA VAL A 101 10.84 -0.25 -12.83
C VAL A 101 10.51 0.05 -14.29
N PHE A 102 9.45 0.82 -14.52
CA PHE A 102 9.08 1.23 -15.86
C PHE A 102 10.21 1.99 -16.56
N LEU A 103 10.78 2.98 -15.88
CA LEU A 103 11.87 3.79 -16.45
C LEU A 103 13.10 2.95 -16.76
N GLU A 104 13.41 1.97 -15.97
CA GLU A 104 14.55 1.07 -16.20
C GLU A 104 14.39 0.24 -17.47
N GLN A 105 13.16 0.05 -17.95
CA GLN A 105 12.86 -0.73 -19.16
C GLN A 105 12.75 0.10 -20.42
N LEU A 106 12.92 1.43 -20.34
CA LEU A 106 12.73 2.32 -21.47
C LEU A 106 13.94 2.49 -22.38
N ASP A 107 14.99 1.79 -22.22
CA ASP A 107 16.18 1.92 -23.08
C ASP A 107 15.96 1.39 -24.49
#